data_98043cc0a21bd5edd5064827e2ce7259
#
_entry.id   98043cc0a21bd5edd5064827e2ce7259
#
_cell.length_a   1.000
_cell.length_b   1.000
_cell.length_c   1.000
_cell.angle_alpha   90.00
_cell.angle_beta   90.00
_cell.angle_gamma   90.00
#
_symmetry.space_group_name_H-M   'P 1'
#
loop_
_entity.id
_entity.type
_entity.pdbx_description
1 polymer ?
#
loop_
_entity_poly.entity_id
_entity_poly.type
_entity_poly.pdbx_seq_one_letter_code
_entity_poly.pdbx_strand_id
1 'polypeptide(L)'
;DLLISVAANSGALLGFSEKIHYTHSDSLQELLIAPSDIVVSDFPIGYYPVNERAKNYQTAFPEGNSFAHFLMFEQNVNYLKESGWGIFIVPSDIFETDKSSVLMGWLKENVHIQAFLSLPADLFHKNGMKKSIIIVQKIGGKSLQAEQVLLGEIPDLKNAQKMQSFLDIFHNWSAKMI
;
A
#
# COMPACT_ATOMS: atom_id res chain seq x y z
N ASP A 1 23.43 3.26 2.68
CA ASP A 1 22.62 2.44 1.81
C ASP A 1 22.15 3.23 0.59
N LEU A 2 22.25 2.61 -0.62
CA LEU A 2 21.98 3.28 -1.90
C LEU A 2 20.56 3.85 -1.99
N LEU A 3 19.54 3.09 -1.55
CA LEU A 3 18.15 3.52 -1.62
C LEU A 3 17.87 4.75 -0.77
N ILE A 4 18.39 4.80 0.44
CA ILE A 4 18.28 5.96 1.32
C ILE A 4 18.98 7.17 0.71
N SER A 5 20.17 6.98 0.14
CA SER A 5 20.91 8.05 -0.52
C SER A 5 20.15 8.61 -1.73
N VAL A 6 19.55 7.74 -2.55
CA VAL A 6 18.71 8.16 -3.68
C VAL A 6 17.48 8.91 -3.19
N ALA A 7 16.79 8.42 -2.17
CA ALA A 7 15.62 9.08 -1.60
C ALA A 7 15.98 10.47 -1.02
N ALA A 8 17.07 10.58 -0.27
CA ALA A 8 17.54 11.84 0.29
C ALA A 8 17.91 12.87 -0.79
N ASN A 9 18.63 12.44 -1.83
CA ASN A 9 18.99 13.31 -2.95
C ASN A 9 17.73 13.76 -3.73
N SER A 10 16.77 12.86 -3.93
CA SER A 10 15.50 13.20 -4.60
C SER A 10 14.70 14.22 -3.78
N GLY A 11 14.61 14.02 -2.46
CA GLY A 11 13.96 14.97 -1.55
C GLY A 11 14.64 16.34 -1.56
N ALA A 12 15.99 16.38 -1.62
CA ALA A 12 16.75 17.62 -1.71
C ALA A 12 16.47 18.35 -3.03
N LEU A 13 16.47 17.65 -4.15
CA LEU A 13 16.17 18.23 -5.47
C LEU A 13 14.75 18.81 -5.54
N LEU A 14 13.80 18.21 -4.82
CA LEU A 14 12.42 18.66 -4.74
C LEU A 14 12.19 19.75 -3.68
N GLY A 15 13.22 20.16 -2.95
CA GLY A 15 13.14 21.21 -1.92
C GLY A 15 12.49 20.73 -0.60
N PHE A 16 12.51 19.44 -0.31
CA PHE A 16 11.91 18.85 0.89
C PHE A 16 12.92 18.41 1.95
N SER A 17 14.21 18.72 1.82
CA SER A 17 15.29 18.22 2.68
C SER A 17 15.01 18.35 4.17
N GLU A 18 14.44 19.49 4.62
CA GLU A 18 14.16 19.75 6.02
C GLU A 18 12.84 19.16 6.53
N LYS A 19 12.01 18.63 5.61
CA LYS A 19 10.67 18.10 5.92
C LYS A 19 10.61 16.58 5.98
N ILE A 20 11.68 15.89 5.55
CA ILE A 20 11.70 14.44 5.43
C ILE A 20 12.78 13.88 6.36
N HIS A 21 12.39 12.94 7.21
CA HIS A 21 13.31 12.15 8.02
C HIS A 21 13.50 10.80 7.35
N TYR A 22 14.75 10.43 7.08
CA TYR A 22 15.12 9.17 6.43
C TYR A 22 15.68 8.21 7.48
N THR A 23 15.07 7.04 7.58
CA THR A 23 15.52 5.99 8.50
C THR A 23 15.83 4.73 7.72
N HIS A 24 17.03 4.17 7.92
CA HIS A 24 17.45 2.89 7.36
C HIS A 24 17.18 1.78 8.35
N SER A 25 16.15 0.99 8.10
CA SER A 25 15.79 -0.16 8.93
C SER A 25 15.03 -1.21 8.11
N ASP A 26 14.90 -2.41 8.65
CA ASP A 26 13.93 -3.38 8.14
C ASP A 26 12.52 -2.89 8.51
N SER A 27 11.69 -2.63 7.51
CA SER A 27 10.35 -2.08 7.71
C SER A 27 9.40 -3.01 8.47
N LEU A 28 9.75 -4.31 8.61
CA LEU A 28 8.99 -5.30 9.36
C LEU A 28 9.47 -5.49 10.81
N GLN A 29 10.40 -4.67 11.28
CA GLN A 29 10.70 -4.56 12.70
C GLN A 29 9.84 -3.49 13.37
N GLU A 30 9.88 -3.44 14.69
CA GLU A 30 9.27 -2.33 15.44
C GLU A 30 9.94 -1.02 15.04
N LEU A 31 9.14 -0.07 14.57
CA LEU A 31 9.59 1.25 14.17
C LEU A 31 9.30 2.25 15.29
N LEU A 32 10.32 3.03 15.68
CA LEU A 32 10.18 4.07 16.70
C LEU A 32 9.58 5.35 16.11
N ILE A 33 8.40 5.22 15.51
CA ILE A 33 7.64 6.33 14.91
C ILE A 33 6.21 6.35 15.46
N ALA A 34 5.63 7.54 15.54
CA ALA A 34 4.23 7.68 15.91
C ALA A 34 3.29 7.27 14.76
N PRO A 35 2.07 6.80 15.06
CA PRO A 35 1.06 6.55 14.03
C PRO A 35 0.75 7.82 13.22
N SER A 36 0.53 7.64 11.92
CA SER A 36 0.33 8.71 10.95
C SER A 36 -1.10 8.75 10.44
N ASP A 37 -1.52 9.91 9.95
CA ASP A 37 -2.83 10.08 9.30
C ASP A 37 -2.85 9.41 7.91
N ILE A 38 -1.68 9.36 7.24
CA ILE A 38 -1.52 8.74 5.93
C ILE A 38 -0.23 7.92 5.91
N VAL A 39 -0.29 6.71 5.36
CA VAL A 39 0.86 5.87 5.05
C VAL A 39 0.84 5.51 3.57
N VAL A 40 1.98 5.71 2.90
CA VAL A 40 2.16 5.35 1.49
C VAL A 40 3.33 4.38 1.37
N SER A 41 3.15 3.28 0.64
CA SER A 41 4.20 2.28 0.49
C SER A 41 4.09 1.52 -0.83
N ASP A 42 5.24 1.17 -1.43
CA ASP A 42 5.34 0.16 -2.49
C ASP A 42 5.81 -1.16 -1.88
N PHE A 43 4.96 -2.19 -1.94
CA PHE A 43 5.24 -3.45 -1.29
C PHE A 43 6.20 -4.32 -2.11
N PRO A 44 7.18 -4.95 -1.45
CA PRO A 44 8.06 -5.91 -2.09
C PRO A 44 7.30 -7.16 -2.50
N ILE A 45 7.69 -7.76 -3.63
CA ILE A 45 7.14 -9.04 -4.10
C ILE A 45 8.08 -10.15 -3.64
N GLY A 46 7.51 -11.23 -3.10
CA GLY A 46 8.26 -12.42 -2.68
C GLY A 46 8.06 -12.76 -1.21
N TYR A 47 8.89 -13.70 -0.75
CA TYR A 47 8.84 -14.18 0.62
C TYR A 47 9.76 -13.36 1.54
N TYR A 48 9.29 -13.16 2.76
CA TYR A 48 10.10 -12.55 3.80
C TYR A 48 11.04 -13.60 4.43
N PRO A 49 12.36 -13.32 4.49
CA PRO A 49 13.34 -14.36 4.86
C PRO A 49 13.44 -14.62 6.37
N VAL A 50 12.96 -13.70 7.23
CA VAL A 50 13.12 -13.80 8.68
C VAL A 50 11.84 -14.34 9.33
N ASN A 51 11.67 -15.66 9.32
CA ASN A 51 10.48 -16.33 9.82
C ASN A 51 10.15 -16.01 11.28
N GLU A 52 11.16 -15.90 12.15
CA GLU A 52 10.92 -15.58 13.57
C GLU A 52 10.25 -14.21 13.76
N ARG A 53 10.55 -13.25 12.90
CA ARG A 53 9.88 -11.95 12.91
C ARG A 53 8.50 -12.01 12.27
N ALA A 54 8.37 -12.79 11.18
CA ALA A 54 7.07 -12.98 10.52
C ALA A 54 5.99 -13.50 11.48
N LYS A 55 6.34 -14.38 12.41
CA LYS A 55 5.42 -14.95 13.42
C LYS A 55 4.73 -13.90 14.32
N ASN A 56 5.25 -12.68 14.39
CA ASN A 56 4.63 -11.59 15.14
C ASN A 56 3.44 -10.97 14.43
N TYR A 57 3.19 -11.34 13.17
CA TYR A 57 2.11 -10.81 12.35
C TYR A 57 0.96 -11.81 12.23
N GLN A 58 -0.26 -11.32 12.27
CA GLN A 58 -1.48 -12.11 12.07
C GLN A 58 -1.61 -12.57 10.61
N THR A 59 -1.03 -11.83 9.68
CA THR A 59 -0.99 -12.17 8.25
C THR A 59 0.13 -13.13 7.88
N ALA A 60 0.91 -13.62 8.87
CA ALA A 60 1.91 -14.65 8.67
C ALA A 60 1.28 -16.01 8.35
N PHE A 61 2.02 -16.82 7.58
CA PHE A 61 1.60 -18.19 7.32
C PHE A 61 1.96 -19.08 8.51
N PRO A 62 1.09 -20.05 8.86
CA PRO A 62 1.36 -20.99 9.94
C PRO A 62 2.63 -21.83 9.70
N GLU A 63 2.91 -22.13 8.43
CA GLU A 63 4.06 -22.93 7.98
C GLU A 63 4.74 -22.27 6.78
N GLY A 64 6.07 -22.43 6.71
CA GLY A 64 6.89 -21.88 5.65
C GLY A 64 7.13 -20.37 5.76
N ASN A 65 7.63 -19.81 4.67
CA ASN A 65 7.91 -18.37 4.58
C ASN A 65 6.66 -17.60 4.19
N SER A 66 6.36 -16.53 4.91
CA SER A 66 5.24 -15.65 4.62
C SER A 66 5.56 -14.70 3.47
N PHE A 67 4.53 -14.28 2.73
CA PHE A 67 4.69 -13.23 1.71
C PHE A 67 5.04 -11.90 2.38
N ALA A 68 6.09 -11.25 1.91
CA ALA A 68 6.53 -9.97 2.44
C ALA A 68 5.44 -8.89 2.32
N HIS A 69 4.70 -8.88 1.21
CA HIS A 69 3.61 -7.92 1.00
C HIS A 69 2.40 -8.13 1.93
N PHE A 70 2.15 -9.34 2.46
CA PHE A 70 1.10 -9.56 3.46
C PHE A 70 1.52 -8.96 4.80
N LEU A 71 2.74 -9.24 5.24
CA LEU A 71 3.29 -8.68 6.49
C LEU A 71 3.40 -7.16 6.42
N MET A 72 3.84 -6.62 5.27
CA MET A 72 3.92 -5.18 5.04
C MET A 72 2.54 -4.51 5.07
N PHE A 73 1.49 -5.20 4.61
CA PHE A 73 0.14 -4.67 4.69
C PHE A 73 -0.26 -4.44 6.16
N GLU A 74 -0.13 -5.46 6.98
CA GLU A 74 -0.41 -5.38 8.42
C GLU A 74 0.46 -4.32 9.10
N GLN A 75 1.77 -4.34 8.85
CA GLN A 75 2.69 -3.37 9.43
C GLN A 75 2.29 -1.93 9.11
N ASN A 76 2.02 -1.61 7.85
CA ASN A 76 1.68 -0.24 7.45
C ASN A 76 0.35 0.22 8.06
N VAL A 77 -0.65 -0.68 8.15
CA VAL A 77 -1.94 -0.37 8.80
C VAL A 77 -1.77 -0.18 10.31
N ASN A 78 -0.88 -0.95 10.96
CA ASN A 78 -0.60 -0.79 12.38
C ASN A 78 -0.07 0.62 12.71
N TYR A 79 0.69 1.22 11.79
CA TYR A 79 1.19 2.59 11.92
C TYR A 79 0.23 3.68 11.40
N LEU A 80 -1.00 3.33 11.01
CA LEU A 80 -2.06 4.30 10.79
C LEU A 80 -2.78 4.63 12.10
N LYS A 81 -3.16 5.89 12.28
CA LYS A 81 -4.17 6.29 13.25
C LYS A 81 -5.52 5.67 12.90
N GLU A 82 -6.46 5.64 13.84
CA GLU A 82 -7.87 5.35 13.53
C GLU A 82 -8.38 6.32 12.46
N SER A 83 -9.16 5.83 11.51
CA SER A 83 -9.61 6.57 10.32
C SER A 83 -8.50 7.03 9.38
N GLY A 84 -7.23 6.69 9.63
CA GLY A 84 -6.10 7.03 8.77
C GLY A 84 -6.15 6.28 7.44
N TRP A 85 -5.48 6.82 6.43
CA TRP A 85 -5.51 6.33 5.05
C TRP A 85 -4.23 5.62 4.67
N GLY A 86 -4.36 4.41 4.11
CA GLY A 86 -3.27 3.67 3.48
C GLY A 86 -3.39 3.72 1.96
N ILE A 87 -2.29 4.05 1.28
CA ILE A 87 -2.19 4.05 -0.19
C ILE A 87 -1.01 3.15 -0.54
N PHE A 88 -1.30 1.95 -1.02
CA PHE A 88 -0.28 0.93 -1.21
C PHE A 88 -0.22 0.45 -2.65
N ILE A 89 1.00 0.30 -3.18
CA ILE A 89 1.24 -0.40 -4.44
C ILE A 89 1.49 -1.86 -4.11
N VAL A 90 0.63 -2.74 -4.61
CA VAL A 90 0.61 -4.17 -4.29
C VAL A 90 0.69 -5.02 -5.56
N PRO A 91 1.08 -6.31 -5.48
CA PRO A 91 0.87 -7.25 -6.59
C PRO A 91 -0.60 -7.28 -7.00
N SER A 92 -0.92 -7.27 -8.30
CA SER A 92 -2.32 -7.25 -8.76
C SER A 92 -3.08 -8.53 -8.39
N ASP A 93 -2.37 -9.63 -8.23
CA ASP A 93 -2.88 -10.94 -7.84
C ASP A 93 -2.91 -11.19 -6.32
N ILE A 94 -2.75 -10.14 -5.52
CA ILE A 94 -2.68 -10.22 -4.04
C ILE A 94 -3.87 -10.99 -3.42
N PHE A 95 -5.02 -10.98 -4.07
CA PHE A 95 -6.24 -11.66 -3.63
C PHE A 95 -6.49 -13.01 -4.34
N GLU A 96 -5.63 -13.42 -5.27
CA GLU A 96 -5.82 -14.60 -6.11
C GLU A 96 -4.91 -15.78 -5.71
N THR A 97 -4.03 -15.58 -4.73
CA THR A 97 -3.11 -16.62 -4.27
C THR A 97 -3.81 -17.62 -3.36
N ASP A 98 -3.31 -18.86 -3.28
CA ASP A 98 -3.82 -19.91 -2.38
C ASP A 98 -3.82 -19.50 -0.90
N LYS A 99 -3.02 -18.50 -0.53
CA LYS A 99 -2.90 -17.98 0.84
C LYS A 99 -3.69 -16.69 1.06
N SER A 100 -4.39 -16.17 0.05
CA SER A 100 -5.10 -14.89 0.14
C SER A 100 -6.15 -14.84 1.24
N SER A 101 -6.72 -15.98 1.63
CA SER A 101 -7.68 -16.08 2.74
C SER A 101 -7.16 -15.53 4.06
N VAL A 102 -5.85 -15.67 4.33
CA VAL A 102 -5.21 -15.14 5.55
C VAL A 102 -5.26 -13.61 5.54
N LEU A 103 -4.83 -13.00 4.44
CA LEU A 103 -4.87 -11.54 4.28
C LEU A 103 -6.31 -11.01 4.27
N MET A 104 -7.19 -11.66 3.51
CA MET A 104 -8.59 -11.24 3.38
C MET A 104 -9.33 -11.27 4.72
N GLY A 105 -9.09 -12.30 5.55
CA GLY A 105 -9.63 -12.37 6.90
C GLY A 105 -9.18 -11.19 7.75
N TRP A 106 -7.89 -10.91 7.74
CA TRP A 106 -7.32 -9.80 8.50
C TRP A 106 -7.82 -8.43 8.00
N LEU A 107 -7.85 -8.21 6.68
CA LEU A 107 -8.31 -6.94 6.09
C LEU A 107 -9.75 -6.61 6.50
N LYS A 108 -10.64 -7.60 6.47
CA LYS A 108 -12.06 -7.44 6.83
C LYS A 108 -12.26 -6.88 8.24
N GLU A 109 -11.35 -7.20 9.16
CA GLU A 109 -11.44 -6.78 10.55
C GLU A 109 -10.72 -5.45 10.83
N ASN A 110 -9.78 -5.05 9.98
CA ASN A 110 -8.86 -3.97 10.29
C ASN A 110 -8.99 -2.75 9.37
N VAL A 111 -9.52 -2.92 8.15
CA VAL A 111 -9.63 -1.81 7.19
C VAL A 111 -10.91 -1.85 6.37
N HIS A 112 -11.31 -0.68 5.90
CA HIS A 112 -12.24 -0.50 4.81
C HIS A 112 -11.45 -0.40 3.50
N ILE A 113 -11.68 -1.30 2.55
CA ILE A 113 -11.10 -1.19 1.20
C ILE A 113 -11.93 -0.16 0.43
N GLN A 114 -11.30 0.94 0.03
CA GLN A 114 -11.97 2.06 -0.61
C GLN A 114 -11.78 2.04 -2.12
N ALA A 115 -10.59 1.66 -2.62
CA ALA A 115 -10.33 1.54 -4.04
C ALA A 115 -9.32 0.43 -4.35
N PHE A 116 -9.42 -0.16 -5.56
CA PHE A 116 -8.43 -1.06 -6.12
C PHE A 116 -8.26 -0.74 -7.61
N LEU A 117 -7.10 -0.21 -7.98
CA LEU A 117 -6.82 0.39 -9.27
C LEU A 117 -5.61 -0.28 -9.92
N SER A 118 -5.81 -0.99 -11.02
CA SER A 118 -4.71 -1.60 -11.76
C SER A 118 -3.81 -0.54 -12.38
N LEU A 119 -2.50 -0.72 -12.28
CA LEU A 119 -1.52 0.14 -12.95
C LEU A 119 -1.30 -0.30 -14.41
N PRO A 120 -1.02 0.63 -15.32
CA PRO A 120 -0.70 0.32 -16.71
C PRO A 120 0.48 -0.66 -16.81
N ALA A 121 0.35 -1.70 -17.63
CA ALA A 121 1.35 -2.76 -17.74
C ALA A 121 2.70 -2.27 -18.30
N ASP A 122 2.70 -1.20 -19.09
CA ASP A 122 3.90 -0.59 -19.68
C ASP A 122 4.80 0.13 -18.68
N LEU A 123 4.33 0.36 -17.45
CA LEU A 123 5.18 0.85 -16.35
C LEU A 123 6.20 -0.19 -15.87
N PHE A 124 6.01 -1.46 -16.18
CA PHE A 124 6.82 -2.55 -15.67
C PHE A 124 7.60 -3.23 -16.81
N HIS A 125 8.93 -3.05 -16.80
CA HIS A 125 9.83 -3.59 -17.83
C HIS A 125 10.02 -5.11 -17.83
N LYS A 126 9.52 -5.82 -16.81
CA LYS A 126 9.65 -7.27 -16.71
C LYS A 126 8.31 -7.95 -17.00
N ASN A 127 8.31 -8.85 -17.96
CA ASN A 127 7.17 -9.70 -18.29
C ASN A 127 6.63 -10.39 -17.03
N GLY A 128 5.37 -10.15 -16.72
CA GLY A 128 4.62 -10.84 -15.69
C GLY A 128 4.39 -10.08 -14.37
N MET A 129 5.11 -8.99 -14.08
CA MET A 129 4.82 -8.17 -12.90
C MET A 129 3.69 -7.19 -13.19
N LYS A 130 2.52 -7.44 -12.63
CA LYS A 130 1.43 -6.47 -12.59
C LYS A 130 1.28 -5.95 -11.18
N LYS A 131 1.14 -4.63 -11.03
CA LYS A 131 0.86 -4.01 -9.74
C LYS A 131 -0.42 -3.19 -9.80
N SER A 132 -1.05 -3.05 -8.66
CA SER A 132 -2.25 -2.24 -8.46
C SER A 132 -2.05 -1.30 -7.29
N ILE A 133 -2.77 -0.18 -7.28
CA ILE A 133 -2.90 0.68 -6.11
C ILE A 133 -4.13 0.20 -5.34
N ILE A 134 -3.94 -0.08 -4.05
CA ILE A 134 -5.04 -0.27 -3.12
C ILE A 134 -5.11 0.93 -2.17
N ILE A 135 -6.30 1.48 -1.99
CA ILE A 135 -6.58 2.54 -1.03
C ILE A 135 -7.45 1.95 0.05
N VAL A 136 -6.99 2.10 1.29
CA VAL A 136 -7.70 1.59 2.48
C VAL A 136 -7.84 2.67 3.52
N GLN A 137 -8.82 2.54 4.39
CA GLN A 137 -8.98 3.35 5.59
C GLN A 137 -8.98 2.43 6.82
N LYS A 138 -8.15 2.73 7.81
CA LYS A 138 -8.11 1.95 9.05
C LYS A 138 -9.43 2.07 9.80
N ILE A 139 -9.98 0.93 10.22
CA ILE A 139 -11.21 0.89 11.03
C ILE A 139 -10.97 1.56 12.38
N GLY A 140 -11.95 2.30 12.83
CA GLY A 140 -11.96 3.04 14.10
C GLY A 140 -12.35 4.51 13.89
N GLY A 141 -12.63 5.21 14.98
CA GLY A 141 -13.01 6.62 14.95
C GLY A 141 -14.21 6.90 14.06
N LYS A 142 -14.01 7.72 13.03
CA LYS A 142 -15.05 8.11 12.06
C LYS A 142 -14.88 7.41 10.70
N SER A 143 -14.11 6.31 10.64
CA SER A 143 -13.94 5.57 9.39
C SER A 143 -15.25 5.02 8.86
N LEU A 144 -15.45 5.10 7.56
CA LEU A 144 -16.64 4.58 6.88
C LEU A 144 -16.22 3.81 5.63
N GLN A 145 -16.89 2.69 5.38
CA GLN A 145 -16.77 1.99 4.10
C GLN A 145 -17.44 2.82 3.02
N ALA A 146 -16.75 3.04 1.90
CA ALA A 146 -17.38 3.65 0.73
C ALA A 146 -18.62 2.88 0.31
N GLU A 147 -19.69 3.58 -0.06
CA GLU A 147 -20.90 2.97 -0.64
C GLU A 147 -20.58 2.16 -1.90
N GLN A 148 -19.61 2.65 -2.67
CA GLN A 148 -19.07 1.98 -3.85
C GLN A 148 -17.55 2.00 -3.79
N VAL A 149 -16.95 0.83 -3.69
CA VAL A 149 -15.51 0.66 -3.84
C VAL A 149 -15.12 1.03 -5.27
N LEU A 150 -14.14 1.92 -5.43
CA LEU A 150 -13.66 2.31 -6.75
C LEU A 150 -12.77 1.19 -7.33
N LEU A 151 -13.29 0.48 -8.32
CA LEU A 151 -12.55 -0.52 -9.08
C LEU A 151 -12.29 0.00 -10.49
N GLY A 152 -11.04 -0.14 -10.97
CA GLY A 152 -10.72 0.35 -12.30
C GLY A 152 -9.27 0.13 -12.70
N GLU A 153 -8.94 0.72 -13.83
CA GLU A 153 -7.59 0.73 -14.39
C GLU A 153 -7.13 2.18 -14.58
N ILE A 154 -5.92 2.46 -14.10
CA ILE A 154 -5.29 3.77 -14.34
C ILE A 154 -4.87 3.81 -15.82
N PRO A 155 -5.25 4.86 -16.57
CA PRO A 155 -4.88 4.98 -17.96
C PRO A 155 -3.37 5.11 -18.16
N ASP A 156 -2.89 4.88 -19.38
CA ASP A 156 -1.52 5.19 -19.77
C ASP A 156 -1.19 6.63 -19.35
N LEU A 157 -0.14 6.79 -18.55
CA LEU A 157 0.30 8.06 -17.97
C LEU A 157 0.68 9.09 -19.04
N LYS A 158 0.98 8.65 -20.26
CA LYS A 158 1.29 9.52 -21.42
C LYS A 158 0.05 10.05 -22.11
N ASN A 159 -1.12 9.49 -21.82
CA ASN A 159 -2.39 9.92 -22.42
C ASN A 159 -3.09 10.94 -21.51
N ALA A 160 -2.76 12.21 -21.70
CA ALA A 160 -3.28 13.30 -20.86
C ALA A 160 -4.81 13.38 -20.85
N GLN A 161 -5.48 13.12 -21.99
CA GLN A 161 -6.94 13.21 -22.08
C GLN A 161 -7.62 12.09 -21.26
N LYS A 162 -7.16 10.84 -21.40
CA LYS A 162 -7.70 9.72 -20.62
C LYS A 162 -7.39 9.89 -19.13
N MET A 163 -6.21 10.42 -18.80
CA MET A 163 -5.83 10.69 -17.43
C MET A 163 -6.72 11.77 -16.80
N GLN A 164 -7.04 12.85 -17.53
CA GLN A 164 -7.96 13.87 -17.04
C GLN A 164 -9.35 13.28 -16.76
N SER A 165 -9.88 12.49 -17.68
CA SER A 165 -11.18 11.81 -17.47
C SER A 165 -11.16 10.88 -16.25
N PHE A 166 -10.05 10.15 -16.04
CA PHE A 166 -9.88 9.30 -14.87
C PHE A 166 -9.84 10.13 -13.57
N LEU A 167 -9.11 11.24 -13.57
CA LEU A 167 -9.03 12.14 -12.41
C LEU A 167 -10.39 12.76 -12.07
N ASP A 168 -11.20 13.11 -13.07
CA ASP A 168 -12.54 13.62 -12.85
C ASP A 168 -13.45 12.57 -12.18
N ILE A 169 -13.37 11.30 -12.62
CA ILE A 169 -14.05 10.17 -11.98
C ILE A 169 -13.57 10.00 -10.53
N PHE A 170 -12.27 10.00 -10.32
CA PHE A 170 -11.65 9.84 -9.00
C PHE A 170 -12.07 10.98 -8.04
N HIS A 171 -12.04 12.22 -8.51
CA HIS A 171 -12.49 13.39 -7.72
C HIS A 171 -13.96 13.28 -7.34
N ASN A 172 -14.84 12.91 -8.29
CA ASN A 172 -16.26 12.75 -8.01
C ASN A 172 -16.54 11.61 -7.01
N TRP A 173 -15.74 10.54 -7.06
CA TRP A 173 -15.84 9.45 -6.10
C TRP A 173 -15.31 9.88 -4.73
N SER A 174 -14.13 10.49 -4.65
CA SER A 174 -13.50 10.91 -3.38
C SER A 174 -14.31 11.98 -2.64
N ALA A 175 -14.99 12.88 -3.36
CA ALA A 175 -15.86 13.90 -2.76
C ALA A 175 -17.07 13.32 -1.99
N LYS A 176 -17.43 12.06 -2.23
CA LYS A 176 -18.49 11.35 -1.50
C LYS A 176 -17.98 10.67 -0.22
N MET A 177 -16.67 10.69 0.01
CA MET A 177 -16.00 10.02 1.12
C MET A 177 -15.68 10.96 2.29
N ILE A 178 -15.82 12.25 2.08
CA ILE A 178 -15.59 13.32 3.05
C ILE A 178 -16.93 13.92 3.46
#